data_b7d5a0d3056507607de9de6edb525412
#
_entry.id   b7d5a0d3056507607de9de6edb525412
#
_cell.length_a   1.000
_cell.length_b   1.000
_cell.length_c   1.000
_cell.angle_alpha   90.00
_cell.angle_beta   90.00
_cell.angle_gamma   90.00
#
_symmetry.space_group_name_H-M   'P 1'
#
loop_
_entity.id
_entity.type
_entity.pdbx_description
1 polymer ?
#
loop_
_entity_poly.entity_id
_entity_poly.type
_entity_poly.pdbx_seq_one_letter_code
_entity_poly.pdbx_strand_id
1 'polypeptide(L)'
;VYHNHTLLHDDLMDRSDVRRGKPTVHKVWNDNTAVLSGDAMLILAFRYMTGCPPEHLKEVMDLFSLTTLEICEGQQLDMEFESRCDVTEDEYIEMIRLKTAVLLAGSLKIGAILAGATAEDAENLYNFGMHIGVAFQLQDDLLDVYGDPEVFGKKIGGDILCNKKTYMLIKALNRADEKQHAELNRWLNAEAFQPSEKIEAVTEIYNQLNIRNICESKMREYYTFAMESLAAVAVAEDRKKELKNLVKLLMYREMSVSYTHLRAHETLRHL
;
A
#
# COMPACT_ATOMS: atom_id res chain seq x y z
N VAL A 1 11.73 -4.84 10.35
CA VAL A 1 11.02 -5.17 11.60
C VAL A 1 9.71 -4.41 11.65
N TYR A 2 9.72 -3.07 11.57
CA TYR A 2 8.51 -2.24 11.68
C TYR A 2 7.40 -2.62 10.68
N HIS A 3 7.70 -2.71 9.38
CA HIS A 3 6.71 -3.13 8.39
C HIS A 3 6.06 -4.50 8.70
N ASN A 4 6.81 -5.46 9.23
CA ASN A 4 6.22 -6.74 9.62
C ASN A 4 5.35 -6.62 10.89
N HIS A 5 5.64 -5.68 11.79
CA HIS A 5 4.77 -5.31 12.90
C HIS A 5 3.41 -4.81 12.39
N THR A 6 3.42 -3.84 11.44
CA THR A 6 2.16 -3.31 10.90
C THR A 6 1.33 -4.39 10.21
N LEU A 7 1.96 -5.27 9.41
CA LEU A 7 1.26 -6.38 8.76
C LEU A 7 0.67 -7.39 9.75
N LEU A 8 1.34 -7.62 10.88
CA LEU A 8 0.87 -8.57 11.89
C LEU A 8 -0.37 -8.04 12.62
N HIS A 9 -0.37 -6.75 12.98
CA HIS A 9 -1.53 -6.12 13.60
C HIS A 9 -2.67 -5.93 12.59
N ASP A 10 -2.39 -5.55 11.35
CA ASP A 10 -3.35 -5.47 10.25
C ASP A 10 -4.08 -6.82 10.06
N ASP A 11 -3.33 -7.93 9.95
CA ASP A 11 -3.90 -9.28 9.85
C ASP A 11 -4.85 -9.64 10.99
N LEU A 12 -4.54 -9.18 12.21
CA LEU A 12 -5.38 -9.40 13.38
C LEU A 12 -6.65 -8.54 13.34
N MET A 13 -6.53 -7.26 12.96
CA MET A 13 -7.67 -6.33 12.85
C MET A 13 -8.64 -6.79 11.76
N ASP A 14 -8.11 -7.17 10.59
CA ASP A 14 -8.89 -7.61 9.43
C ASP A 14 -9.36 -9.08 9.54
N ARG A 15 -8.97 -9.80 10.62
CA ARG A 15 -9.25 -11.24 10.78
C ARG A 15 -8.76 -12.10 9.61
N SER A 16 -7.70 -11.70 8.97
CA SER A 16 -7.12 -12.37 7.81
C SER A 16 -6.61 -13.78 8.16
N ASP A 17 -7.00 -14.80 7.39
CA ASP A 17 -6.59 -16.19 7.66
C ASP A 17 -5.16 -16.46 7.18
N VAL A 18 -4.74 -15.83 6.08
CA VAL A 18 -3.50 -16.16 5.37
C VAL A 18 -2.77 -14.90 4.93
N ARG A 19 -1.44 -14.87 5.10
CA ARG A 19 -0.56 -13.87 4.54
C ARG A 19 0.64 -14.55 3.85
N ARG A 20 0.90 -14.18 2.59
CA ARG A 20 2.00 -14.75 1.79
C ARG A 20 1.99 -16.28 1.77
N GLY A 21 0.80 -16.88 1.62
CA GLY A 21 0.60 -18.33 1.57
C GLY A 21 0.76 -19.07 2.89
N LYS A 22 0.91 -18.37 4.02
CA LYS A 22 1.03 -18.96 5.37
C LYS A 22 -0.10 -18.48 6.26
N PRO A 23 -0.58 -19.30 7.21
CA PRO A 23 -1.52 -18.85 8.23
C PRO A 23 -0.97 -17.65 9.01
N THR A 24 -1.84 -16.71 9.34
CA THR A 24 -1.50 -15.52 10.13
C THR A 24 -1.20 -15.88 11.59
N VAL A 25 -0.51 -14.99 12.32
CA VAL A 25 -0.05 -15.27 13.70
C VAL A 25 -1.21 -15.58 14.63
N HIS A 26 -2.31 -14.84 14.56
CA HIS A 26 -3.48 -15.07 15.42
C HIS A 26 -4.19 -16.40 15.10
N LYS A 27 -4.06 -16.93 13.88
CA LYS A 27 -4.59 -18.25 13.50
C LYS A 27 -3.71 -19.39 13.99
N VAL A 28 -2.38 -19.19 13.99
CA VAL A 28 -1.43 -20.23 14.46
C VAL A 28 -1.42 -20.33 15.99
N TRP A 29 -1.50 -19.19 16.67
CA TRP A 29 -1.47 -19.13 18.14
C TRP A 29 -2.79 -18.59 18.71
N ASN A 30 -2.88 -17.29 18.94
CA ASN A 30 -4.09 -16.60 19.40
C ASN A 30 -3.92 -15.07 19.26
N ASP A 31 -5.00 -14.31 19.49
CA ASP A 31 -5.03 -12.85 19.38
C ASP A 31 -4.02 -12.18 20.32
N ASN A 32 -3.94 -12.62 21.59
CA ASN A 32 -3.01 -12.02 22.56
C ASN A 32 -1.54 -12.21 22.15
N THR A 33 -1.20 -13.37 21.60
CA THR A 33 0.15 -13.63 21.08
C THR A 33 0.45 -12.72 19.89
N ALA A 34 -0.51 -12.48 19.01
CA ALA A 34 -0.35 -11.56 17.88
C ALA A 34 -0.12 -10.13 18.38
N VAL A 35 -0.93 -9.62 19.32
CA VAL A 35 -0.76 -8.28 19.92
C VAL A 35 0.64 -8.15 20.53
N LEU A 36 1.02 -9.02 21.46
CA LEU A 36 2.30 -8.93 22.17
C LEU A 36 3.51 -9.10 21.23
N SER A 37 3.41 -9.93 20.21
CA SER A 37 4.46 -10.09 19.23
C SER A 37 4.65 -8.82 18.40
N GLY A 38 3.55 -8.18 18.00
CA GLY A 38 3.58 -6.90 17.29
C GLY A 38 4.18 -5.79 18.16
N ASP A 39 3.74 -5.67 19.41
CA ASP A 39 4.28 -4.69 20.37
C ASP A 39 5.79 -4.86 20.57
N ALA A 40 6.24 -6.11 20.73
CA ALA A 40 7.67 -6.40 20.85
C ALA A 40 8.45 -6.01 19.57
N MET A 41 7.85 -6.25 18.40
CA MET A 41 8.46 -5.85 17.12
C MET A 41 8.51 -4.33 16.94
N LEU A 42 7.50 -3.59 17.41
CA LEU A 42 7.50 -2.13 17.43
C LEU A 42 8.67 -1.59 18.30
N ILE A 43 8.79 -2.09 19.52
CA ILE A 43 9.89 -1.70 20.44
C ILE A 43 11.24 -2.04 19.82
N LEU A 44 11.38 -3.21 19.20
CA LEU A 44 12.61 -3.61 18.51
C LEU A 44 12.92 -2.68 17.32
N ALA A 45 11.91 -2.22 16.58
CA ALA A 45 12.10 -1.28 15.49
C ALA A 45 12.68 0.04 16.01
N PHE A 46 12.11 0.62 17.06
CA PHE A 46 12.67 1.82 17.73
C PHE A 46 14.10 1.58 18.21
N ARG A 47 14.37 0.43 18.84
CA ARG A 47 15.72 0.07 19.29
C ARG A 47 16.75 -0.02 18.15
N TYR A 48 16.35 -0.54 16.98
CA TYR A 48 17.24 -0.53 15.81
C TYR A 48 17.49 0.87 15.28
N MET A 49 16.46 1.73 15.25
CA MET A 49 16.60 3.11 14.81
C MET A 49 17.52 3.93 15.72
N THR A 50 17.51 3.68 17.05
CA THR A 50 18.45 4.34 17.97
C THR A 50 19.91 3.92 17.78
N GLY A 51 20.19 2.91 16.96
CA GLY A 51 21.56 2.51 16.59
C GLY A 51 22.19 3.35 15.48
N CYS A 52 21.51 4.39 14.97
CA CYS A 52 22.08 5.30 13.99
C CYS A 52 23.18 6.19 14.60
N PRO A 53 24.03 6.86 13.79
CA PRO A 53 25.04 7.78 14.28
C PRO A 53 24.44 8.88 15.17
N PRO A 54 25.10 9.25 16.30
CA PRO A 54 24.54 10.19 17.28
C PRO A 54 24.14 11.54 16.69
N GLU A 55 24.88 12.03 15.69
CA GLU A 55 24.61 13.29 14.99
C GLU A 55 23.28 13.30 14.24
N HIS A 56 22.78 12.15 13.82
CA HIS A 56 21.50 12.00 13.11
C HIS A 56 20.37 11.47 13.98
N LEU A 57 20.68 11.09 15.25
CA LEU A 57 19.74 10.37 16.10
C LEU A 57 18.41 11.12 16.27
N LYS A 58 18.47 12.41 16.56
CA LYS A 58 17.24 13.19 16.78
C LYS A 58 16.39 13.27 15.52
N GLU A 59 17.00 13.62 14.39
CA GLU A 59 16.30 13.80 13.13
C GLU A 59 15.68 12.47 12.63
N VAL A 60 16.42 11.38 12.72
CA VAL A 60 15.96 10.03 12.35
C VAL A 60 14.81 9.58 13.24
N MET A 61 14.93 9.81 14.57
CA MET A 61 13.88 9.40 15.51
C MET A 61 12.62 10.24 15.40
N ASP A 62 12.75 11.54 15.18
CA ASP A 62 11.60 12.43 14.93
C ASP A 62 10.85 11.98 13.68
N LEU A 63 11.54 11.75 12.56
CA LEU A 63 10.96 11.29 11.32
C LEU A 63 10.34 9.89 11.47
N PHE A 64 11.02 8.95 12.10
CA PHE A 64 10.51 7.61 12.31
C PHE A 64 9.26 7.62 13.21
N SER A 65 9.29 8.40 14.30
CA SER A 65 8.15 8.52 15.21
C SER A 65 6.93 9.13 14.52
N LEU A 66 7.13 10.19 13.72
CA LEU A 66 6.06 10.80 12.93
C LEU A 66 5.48 9.79 11.94
N THR A 67 6.34 9.12 11.16
CA THR A 67 5.92 8.10 10.21
C THR A 67 5.09 6.98 10.88
N THR A 68 5.49 6.54 12.07
CA THR A 68 4.76 5.51 12.80
C THR A 68 3.38 5.97 13.28
N LEU A 69 3.26 7.23 13.70
CA LEU A 69 1.97 7.83 14.08
C LEU A 69 1.06 7.98 12.86
N GLU A 70 1.56 8.51 11.75
CA GLU A 70 0.81 8.64 10.50
C GLU A 70 0.25 7.29 10.01
N ILE A 71 1.00 6.20 10.15
CA ILE A 71 0.51 4.86 9.80
C ILE A 71 -0.64 4.42 10.71
N CYS A 72 -0.57 4.71 12.00
CA CYS A 72 -1.68 4.43 12.92
C CYS A 72 -2.93 5.24 12.56
N GLU A 73 -2.78 6.51 12.20
CA GLU A 73 -3.88 7.37 11.72
C GLU A 73 -4.48 6.81 10.42
N GLY A 74 -3.64 6.39 9.47
CA GLY A 74 -4.09 5.76 8.23
C GLY A 74 -4.85 4.46 8.45
N GLN A 75 -4.39 3.62 9.40
CA GLN A 75 -5.10 2.41 9.79
C GLN A 75 -6.45 2.71 10.45
N GLN A 76 -6.52 3.75 11.29
CA GLN A 76 -7.76 4.19 11.91
C GLN A 76 -8.78 4.65 10.85
N LEU A 77 -8.35 5.43 9.85
CA LEU A 77 -9.21 5.86 8.76
C LEU A 77 -9.71 4.67 7.92
N ASP A 78 -8.85 3.70 7.61
CA ASP A 78 -9.24 2.49 6.85
C ASP A 78 -10.35 1.72 7.58
N MET A 79 -10.23 1.54 8.89
CA MET A 79 -11.26 0.91 9.73
C MET A 79 -12.56 1.73 9.79
N GLU A 80 -12.47 3.06 9.94
CA GLU A 80 -13.65 3.94 9.96
C GLU A 80 -14.41 3.89 8.63
N PHE A 81 -13.71 3.81 7.51
CA PHE A 81 -14.30 3.76 6.18
C PHE A 81 -15.15 2.51 5.94
N GLU A 82 -14.91 1.42 6.67
CA GLU A 82 -15.74 0.21 6.58
C GLU A 82 -17.22 0.51 6.86
N SER A 83 -17.49 1.37 7.85
CA SER A 83 -18.85 1.71 8.29
C SER A 83 -19.44 2.95 7.61
N ARG A 84 -18.63 3.76 6.92
CA ARG A 84 -19.06 5.00 6.26
C ARG A 84 -19.54 4.74 4.83
N CYS A 85 -20.51 5.53 4.39
CA CYS A 85 -21.00 5.53 2.99
C CYS A 85 -20.69 6.84 2.23
N ASP A 86 -20.08 7.81 2.91
CA ASP A 86 -19.82 9.18 2.44
C ASP A 86 -18.33 9.47 2.21
N VAL A 87 -17.49 8.42 2.13
CA VAL A 87 -16.04 8.57 1.93
C VAL A 87 -15.76 9.23 0.59
N THR A 88 -15.02 10.32 0.63
CA THR A 88 -14.62 11.07 -0.56
C THR A 88 -13.29 10.53 -1.16
N GLU A 89 -13.03 10.92 -2.40
CA GLU A 89 -11.76 10.57 -3.08
C GLU A 89 -10.54 11.12 -2.35
N ASP A 90 -10.63 12.36 -1.84
CA ASP A 90 -9.52 13.00 -1.13
C ASP A 90 -9.26 12.29 0.21
N GLU A 91 -10.31 11.90 0.93
CA GLU A 91 -10.16 11.10 2.16
C GLU A 91 -9.53 9.74 1.88
N TYR A 92 -9.91 9.08 0.79
CA TYR A 92 -9.31 7.82 0.40
C TYR A 92 -7.83 7.98 0.06
N ILE A 93 -7.46 8.98 -0.75
CA ILE A 93 -6.05 9.27 -1.08
C ILE A 93 -5.24 9.59 0.18
N GLU A 94 -5.82 10.36 1.11
CA GLU A 94 -5.17 10.65 2.39
C GLU A 94 -4.97 9.39 3.24
N MET A 95 -5.97 8.52 3.32
CA MET A 95 -5.86 7.24 4.04
C MET A 95 -4.73 6.38 3.47
N ILE A 96 -4.64 6.18 2.15
CA ILE A 96 -3.56 5.37 1.55
C ILE A 96 -2.20 6.07 1.63
N ARG A 97 -2.17 7.40 1.63
CA ARG A 97 -0.96 8.18 1.90
C ARG A 97 -0.42 7.83 3.29
N LEU A 98 -1.27 7.91 4.30
CA LEU A 98 -0.92 7.64 5.70
C LEU A 98 -0.62 6.15 5.95
N LYS A 99 -1.50 5.25 5.53
CA LYS A 99 -1.37 3.80 5.81
C LYS A 99 -0.20 3.16 5.06
N THR A 100 0.07 3.60 3.83
CA THR A 100 1.02 2.90 2.93
C THR A 100 2.21 3.76 2.51
N ALA A 101 1.98 4.99 2.00
CA ALA A 101 3.03 5.75 1.33
C ALA A 101 4.06 6.33 2.30
N VAL A 102 3.66 6.78 3.48
CA VAL A 102 4.56 7.43 4.46
C VAL A 102 5.73 6.53 4.89
N LEU A 103 5.53 5.20 4.95
CA LEU A 103 6.61 4.28 5.30
C LEU A 103 7.68 4.20 4.22
N LEU A 104 7.29 4.20 2.95
CA LEU A 104 8.21 4.25 1.82
C LEU A 104 8.97 5.58 1.82
N ALA A 105 8.25 6.69 1.98
CA ALA A 105 8.81 8.03 2.05
C ALA A 105 9.80 8.19 3.20
N GLY A 106 9.39 7.83 4.41
CA GLY A 106 10.23 7.89 5.61
C GLY A 106 11.48 7.02 5.50
N SER A 107 11.35 5.81 4.93
CA SER A 107 12.49 4.91 4.74
C SER A 107 13.53 5.48 3.79
N LEU A 108 13.10 6.09 2.68
CA LEU A 108 14.01 6.73 1.71
C LEU A 108 14.67 7.96 2.29
N LYS A 109 13.92 8.82 3.00
CA LYS A 109 14.47 10.02 3.63
C LYS A 109 15.46 9.68 4.74
N ILE A 110 15.15 8.70 5.59
CA ILE A 110 16.09 8.22 6.62
C ILE A 110 17.37 7.70 5.96
N GLY A 111 17.26 6.90 4.91
CA GLY A 111 18.41 6.42 4.15
C GLY A 111 19.26 7.55 3.57
N ALA A 112 18.63 8.60 3.06
CA ALA A 112 19.31 9.80 2.54
C ALA A 112 20.04 10.57 3.64
N ILE A 113 19.40 10.82 4.79
CA ILE A 113 19.99 11.49 5.95
C ILE A 113 21.24 10.73 6.41
N LEU A 114 21.15 9.42 6.59
CA LEU A 114 22.26 8.57 7.02
C LEU A 114 23.39 8.48 5.99
N ALA A 115 23.10 8.70 4.71
CA ALA A 115 24.09 8.78 3.64
C ALA A 115 24.72 10.17 3.50
N GLY A 116 24.35 11.16 4.32
CA GLY A 116 24.88 12.53 4.26
C GLY A 116 24.31 13.34 3.09
N ALA A 117 23.09 13.04 2.62
CA ALA A 117 22.44 13.82 1.59
C ALA A 117 22.10 15.25 2.08
N THR A 118 21.97 16.19 1.14
CA THR A 118 21.42 17.51 1.47
C THR A 118 19.97 17.40 1.96
N ALA A 119 19.49 18.37 2.71
CA ALA A 119 18.08 18.40 3.14
C ALA A 119 17.12 18.41 1.93
N GLU A 120 17.49 19.08 0.83
CA GLU A 120 16.72 19.11 -0.42
C GLU A 120 16.66 17.74 -1.10
N ASP A 121 17.78 17.03 -1.22
CA ASP A 121 17.82 15.68 -1.78
C ASP A 121 17.06 14.67 -0.92
N ALA A 122 17.16 14.79 0.41
CA ALA A 122 16.42 13.95 1.35
C ALA A 122 14.90 14.20 1.22
N GLU A 123 14.47 15.45 1.03
CA GLU A 123 13.07 15.80 0.79
C GLU A 123 12.57 15.30 -0.58
N ASN A 124 13.38 15.44 -1.63
CA ASN A 124 13.06 14.92 -2.95
C ASN A 124 12.89 13.38 -2.92
N LEU A 125 13.70 12.65 -2.16
CA LEU A 125 13.54 11.22 -1.97
C LEU A 125 12.32 10.86 -1.12
N TYR A 126 11.97 11.69 -0.14
CA TYR A 126 10.72 11.56 0.62
C TYR A 126 9.51 11.69 -0.31
N ASN A 127 9.47 12.76 -1.11
CA ASN A 127 8.39 13.01 -2.06
C ASN A 127 8.28 11.91 -3.12
N PHE A 128 9.43 11.43 -3.63
CA PHE A 128 9.46 10.26 -4.50
C PHE A 128 8.80 9.04 -3.86
N GLY A 129 9.16 8.70 -2.62
CA GLY A 129 8.58 7.59 -1.87
C GLY A 129 7.10 7.75 -1.60
N MET A 130 6.67 8.97 -1.29
CA MET A 130 5.27 9.33 -1.06
C MET A 130 4.42 9.07 -2.30
N HIS A 131 4.82 9.63 -3.42
CA HIS A 131 4.06 9.51 -4.67
C HIS A 131 4.05 8.07 -5.20
N ILE A 132 5.18 7.36 -5.14
CA ILE A 132 5.19 5.97 -5.59
C ILE A 132 4.39 5.06 -4.67
N GLY A 133 4.32 5.36 -3.37
CA GLY A 133 3.52 4.62 -2.41
C GLY A 133 2.02 4.74 -2.69
N VAL A 134 1.53 5.95 -3.02
CA VAL A 134 0.14 6.18 -3.43
C VAL A 134 -0.16 5.46 -4.75
N ALA A 135 0.71 5.60 -5.76
CA ALA A 135 0.55 4.91 -7.04
C ALA A 135 0.49 3.39 -6.88
N PHE A 136 1.33 2.86 -5.99
CA PHE A 136 1.39 1.43 -5.67
C PHE A 136 0.09 0.92 -5.05
N GLN A 137 -0.51 1.69 -4.11
CA GLN A 137 -1.77 1.27 -3.49
C GLN A 137 -2.94 1.32 -4.48
N LEU A 138 -3.03 2.36 -5.31
CA LEU A 138 -4.01 2.43 -6.39
C LEU A 138 -3.88 1.25 -7.37
N GLN A 139 -2.64 0.80 -7.63
CA GLN A 139 -2.40 -0.39 -8.43
C GLN A 139 -2.83 -1.67 -7.73
N ASP A 140 -2.58 -1.80 -6.42
CA ASP A 140 -3.00 -2.98 -5.65
C ASP A 140 -4.53 -3.15 -5.70
N ASP A 141 -5.28 -2.05 -5.51
CA ASP A 141 -6.74 -2.03 -5.65
C ASP A 141 -7.19 -2.40 -7.07
N LEU A 142 -6.49 -1.87 -8.10
CA LEU A 142 -6.79 -2.20 -9.49
C LEU A 142 -6.58 -3.68 -9.80
N LEU A 143 -5.50 -4.26 -9.27
CA LEU A 143 -5.17 -5.67 -9.44
C LEU A 143 -6.11 -6.60 -8.68
N ASP A 144 -6.70 -6.15 -7.57
CA ASP A 144 -7.75 -6.91 -6.87
C ASP A 144 -8.99 -7.12 -7.75
N VAL A 145 -9.29 -6.20 -8.67
CA VAL A 145 -10.45 -6.31 -9.57
C VAL A 145 -10.08 -6.89 -10.93
N TYR A 146 -8.94 -6.49 -11.51
CA TYR A 146 -8.58 -6.74 -12.90
C TYR A 146 -7.31 -7.55 -13.08
N GLY A 147 -6.66 -7.97 -12.00
CA GLY A 147 -5.42 -8.74 -12.05
C GLY A 147 -5.63 -10.17 -12.55
N ASP A 148 -4.55 -10.83 -12.92
CA ASP A 148 -4.55 -12.26 -13.18
C ASP A 148 -4.33 -13.05 -11.87
N PRO A 149 -5.26 -13.92 -11.45
CA PRO A 149 -5.13 -14.70 -10.21
C PRO A 149 -3.83 -15.52 -10.15
N GLU A 150 -3.33 -16.02 -11.29
CA GLU A 150 -2.10 -16.81 -11.34
C GLU A 150 -0.85 -15.95 -11.09
N VAL A 151 -0.90 -14.69 -11.51
CA VAL A 151 0.20 -13.72 -11.33
C VAL A 151 0.13 -13.03 -9.98
N PHE A 152 -1.07 -12.64 -9.57
CA PHE A 152 -1.30 -11.89 -8.32
C PHE A 152 -1.20 -12.78 -7.07
N GLY A 153 -1.45 -14.08 -7.22
CA GLY A 153 -1.35 -15.06 -6.13
C GLY A 153 -2.42 -14.93 -5.05
N LYS A 154 -3.48 -14.14 -5.30
CA LYS A 154 -4.66 -13.96 -4.47
C LYS A 154 -5.92 -14.19 -5.28
N LYS A 155 -7.03 -14.47 -4.59
CA LYS A 155 -8.35 -14.45 -5.22
C LYS A 155 -8.69 -13.02 -5.61
N ILE A 156 -9.22 -12.83 -6.82
CA ILE A 156 -9.68 -11.53 -7.33
C ILE A 156 -11.02 -11.16 -6.72
N GLY A 157 -11.25 -9.86 -6.54
CA GLY A 157 -12.53 -9.30 -6.08
C GLY A 157 -12.72 -9.31 -4.57
N GLY A 158 -11.64 -9.47 -3.80
CA GLY A 158 -11.70 -9.40 -2.34
C GLY A 158 -12.27 -8.07 -1.84
N ASP A 159 -11.82 -6.96 -2.40
CA ASP A 159 -12.28 -5.62 -2.05
C ASP A 159 -13.77 -5.41 -2.38
N ILE A 160 -14.23 -5.97 -3.50
CA ILE A 160 -15.66 -5.94 -3.87
C ILE A 160 -16.49 -6.74 -2.86
N LEU A 161 -16.04 -7.92 -2.46
CA LEU A 161 -16.76 -8.77 -1.52
C LEU A 161 -16.89 -8.14 -0.14
N CYS A 162 -15.84 -7.47 0.32
CA CYS A 162 -15.81 -6.77 1.62
C CYS A 162 -16.43 -5.35 1.57
N ASN A 163 -16.93 -4.89 0.43
CA ASN A 163 -17.42 -3.53 0.24
C ASN A 163 -16.38 -2.43 0.56
N LYS A 164 -15.10 -2.73 0.34
CA LYS A 164 -14.02 -1.81 0.66
C LYS A 164 -14.18 -0.51 -0.12
N LYS A 165 -14.01 0.62 0.57
CA LYS A 165 -14.15 1.97 -0.01
C LYS A 165 -12.88 2.34 -0.77
N THR A 166 -12.61 1.61 -1.87
CA THR A 166 -11.49 1.88 -2.76
C THR A 166 -11.77 3.09 -3.66
N TYR A 167 -10.71 3.65 -4.26
CA TYR A 167 -10.83 4.70 -5.26
C TYR A 167 -11.81 4.34 -6.38
N MET A 168 -11.80 3.06 -6.81
CA MET A 168 -12.69 2.58 -7.86
C MET A 168 -14.16 2.58 -7.44
N LEU A 169 -14.47 2.11 -6.23
CA LEU A 169 -15.86 2.13 -5.74
C LEU A 169 -16.37 3.56 -5.57
N ILE A 170 -15.55 4.45 -4.98
CA ILE A 170 -15.90 5.86 -4.79
C ILE A 170 -16.17 6.53 -6.15
N LYS A 171 -15.27 6.32 -7.12
CA LYS A 171 -15.47 6.83 -8.49
C LYS A 171 -16.71 6.27 -9.16
N ALA A 172 -17.00 4.98 -8.99
CA ALA A 172 -18.19 4.36 -9.56
C ALA A 172 -19.47 4.98 -8.98
N LEU A 173 -19.55 5.14 -7.65
CA LEU A 173 -20.69 5.77 -6.97
C LEU A 173 -20.89 7.23 -7.43
N ASN A 174 -19.81 7.99 -7.58
CA ASN A 174 -19.88 9.40 -8.02
C ASN A 174 -20.27 9.58 -9.50
N ARG A 175 -20.11 8.55 -10.34
CA ARG A 175 -20.36 8.63 -11.79
C ARG A 175 -21.58 7.85 -12.24
N ALA A 176 -22.10 6.98 -11.39
CA ALA A 176 -23.23 6.12 -11.70
C ALA A 176 -24.50 6.93 -12.02
N ASP A 177 -25.23 6.53 -13.04
CA ASP A 177 -26.61 6.97 -13.24
C ASP A 177 -27.53 6.34 -12.17
N GLU A 178 -28.83 6.75 -12.17
CA GLU A 178 -29.78 6.26 -11.17
C GLU A 178 -29.90 4.73 -11.13
N LYS A 179 -29.85 4.08 -12.29
CA LYS A 179 -29.98 2.62 -12.42
C LYS A 179 -28.70 1.91 -11.90
N GLN A 180 -27.53 2.39 -12.32
CA GLN A 180 -26.24 1.85 -11.89
C GLN A 180 -26.03 2.08 -10.38
N HIS A 181 -26.42 3.25 -9.87
CA HIS A 181 -26.36 3.57 -8.45
C HIS A 181 -27.29 2.66 -7.62
N ALA A 182 -28.51 2.41 -8.09
CA ALA A 182 -29.42 1.48 -7.44
C ALA A 182 -28.86 0.04 -7.41
N GLU A 183 -28.22 -0.40 -8.50
CA GLU A 183 -27.62 -1.73 -8.60
C GLU A 183 -26.37 -1.85 -7.70
N LEU A 184 -25.47 -0.84 -7.67
CA LEU A 184 -24.34 -0.81 -6.74
C LEU A 184 -24.83 -0.87 -5.29
N ASN A 185 -25.82 -0.07 -4.92
CA ASN A 185 -26.36 -0.08 -3.56
C ASN A 185 -27.04 -1.42 -3.21
N ARG A 186 -27.67 -2.09 -4.16
CA ARG A 186 -28.21 -3.44 -3.95
C ARG A 186 -27.11 -4.41 -3.53
N TRP A 187 -25.97 -4.39 -4.22
CA TRP A 187 -24.84 -5.26 -3.90
C TRP A 187 -24.09 -4.88 -2.61
N LEU A 188 -23.96 -3.57 -2.33
CA LEU A 188 -23.34 -3.09 -1.11
C LEU A 188 -24.13 -3.45 0.15
N ASN A 189 -25.47 -3.53 0.05
CA ASN A 189 -26.36 -3.84 1.16
C ASN A 189 -26.84 -5.31 1.18
N ALA A 190 -26.34 -6.16 0.27
CA ALA A 190 -26.76 -7.55 0.20
C ALA A 190 -26.18 -8.35 1.39
N GLU A 191 -27.04 -8.93 2.23
CA GLU A 191 -26.64 -9.80 3.35
C GLU A 191 -26.27 -11.21 2.89
N ALA A 192 -26.86 -11.68 1.78
CA ALA A 192 -26.60 -12.99 1.19
C ALA A 192 -26.42 -12.86 -0.33
N PHE A 193 -25.34 -13.40 -0.84
CA PHE A 193 -25.03 -13.36 -2.28
C PHE A 193 -24.06 -14.48 -2.66
N GLN A 194 -24.06 -14.82 -3.95
CA GLN A 194 -23.00 -15.63 -4.52
C GLN A 194 -21.78 -14.73 -4.81
N PRO A 195 -20.58 -15.05 -4.30
CA PRO A 195 -19.41 -14.21 -4.48
C PRO A 195 -19.09 -13.87 -5.94
N SER A 196 -19.20 -14.85 -6.83
CA SER A 196 -18.96 -14.66 -8.28
C SER A 196 -19.94 -13.69 -8.92
N GLU A 197 -21.23 -13.77 -8.56
CA GLU A 197 -22.27 -12.89 -9.10
C GLU A 197 -22.04 -11.41 -8.68
N LYS A 198 -21.67 -11.20 -7.42
CA LYS A 198 -21.35 -9.85 -6.93
C LYS A 198 -20.14 -9.26 -7.64
N ILE A 199 -19.04 -10.03 -7.72
CA ILE A 199 -17.82 -9.59 -8.40
C ILE A 199 -18.13 -9.24 -9.86
N GLU A 200 -18.82 -10.12 -10.59
CA GLU A 200 -19.15 -9.93 -12.00
C GLU A 200 -20.03 -8.69 -12.20
N ALA A 201 -21.10 -8.53 -11.41
CA ALA A 201 -22.01 -7.41 -11.54
C ALA A 201 -21.35 -6.05 -11.23
N VAL A 202 -20.55 -5.97 -10.15
CA VAL A 202 -19.87 -4.73 -9.78
C VAL A 202 -18.78 -4.39 -10.79
N THR A 203 -18.01 -5.40 -11.26
CA THR A 203 -16.97 -5.21 -12.29
C THR A 203 -17.57 -4.74 -13.61
N GLU A 204 -18.74 -5.26 -14.00
CA GLU A 204 -19.44 -4.81 -15.22
C GLU A 204 -19.84 -3.33 -15.11
N ILE A 205 -20.31 -2.88 -13.96
CA ILE A 205 -20.59 -1.45 -13.74
C ILE A 205 -19.31 -0.61 -13.83
N TYR A 206 -18.21 -1.08 -13.25
CA TYR A 206 -16.91 -0.42 -13.37
C TYR A 206 -16.48 -0.28 -14.83
N ASN A 207 -16.67 -1.33 -15.64
CA ASN A 207 -16.37 -1.31 -17.07
C ASN A 207 -17.21 -0.30 -17.84
N GLN A 208 -18.52 -0.28 -17.61
CA GLN A 208 -19.46 0.67 -18.22
C GLN A 208 -19.11 2.13 -17.89
N LEU A 209 -18.66 2.38 -16.65
CA LEU A 209 -18.25 3.71 -16.17
C LEU A 209 -16.80 4.06 -16.49
N ASN A 210 -16.08 3.16 -17.17
CA ASN A 210 -14.66 3.32 -17.51
C ASN A 210 -13.74 3.55 -16.28
N ILE A 211 -14.07 2.94 -15.13
CA ILE A 211 -13.38 3.14 -13.86
C ILE A 211 -11.93 2.68 -13.93
N ARG A 212 -11.64 1.58 -14.63
CA ARG A 212 -10.28 1.09 -14.85
C ARG A 212 -9.36 2.18 -15.39
N ASN A 213 -9.73 2.83 -16.50
CA ASN A 213 -8.91 3.87 -17.12
C ASN A 213 -8.76 5.12 -16.25
N ILE A 214 -9.79 5.44 -15.45
CA ILE A 214 -9.73 6.55 -14.48
C ILE A 214 -8.70 6.25 -13.40
N CYS A 215 -8.72 5.05 -12.83
CA CYS A 215 -7.74 4.61 -11.83
C CYS A 215 -6.32 4.57 -12.40
N GLU A 216 -6.14 3.98 -13.58
CA GLU A 216 -4.84 3.96 -14.28
C GLU A 216 -4.31 5.37 -14.60
N SER A 217 -5.20 6.32 -14.91
CA SER A 217 -4.81 7.72 -15.13
C SER A 217 -4.33 8.38 -13.84
N LYS A 218 -5.01 8.11 -12.72
CA LYS A 218 -4.60 8.60 -11.40
C LYS A 218 -3.26 8.00 -10.95
N MET A 219 -3.06 6.71 -11.18
CA MET A 219 -1.75 6.05 -10.97
C MET A 219 -0.64 6.70 -11.77
N ARG A 220 -0.86 6.97 -13.06
CA ARG A 220 0.14 7.64 -13.93
C ARG A 220 0.47 9.04 -13.47
N GLU A 221 -0.50 9.79 -12.94
CA GLU A 221 -0.28 11.11 -12.36
C GLU A 221 0.72 11.03 -11.20
N TYR A 222 0.47 10.16 -10.21
CA TYR A 222 1.39 9.96 -9.08
C TYR A 222 2.74 9.39 -9.50
N TYR A 223 2.77 8.47 -10.47
CA TYR A 223 4.01 7.99 -11.05
C TYR A 223 4.85 9.16 -11.65
N THR A 224 4.21 10.07 -12.36
CA THR A 224 4.89 11.22 -12.94
C THR A 224 5.47 12.10 -11.85
N PHE A 225 4.72 12.44 -10.81
CA PHE A 225 5.23 13.22 -9.67
C PHE A 225 6.40 12.53 -8.96
N ALA A 226 6.33 11.20 -8.82
CA ALA A 226 7.44 10.43 -8.26
C ALA A 226 8.70 10.57 -9.12
N MET A 227 8.57 10.43 -10.44
CA MET A 227 9.72 10.52 -11.35
C MET A 227 10.30 11.92 -11.42
N GLU A 228 9.49 12.97 -11.30
CA GLU A 228 9.93 14.36 -11.21
C GLU A 228 10.73 14.59 -9.92
N SER A 229 10.22 14.09 -8.77
CA SER A 229 10.92 14.16 -7.49
C SER A 229 12.27 13.43 -7.53
N LEU A 230 12.32 12.23 -8.13
CA LEU A 230 13.58 11.49 -8.29
C LEU A 230 14.55 12.21 -9.26
N ALA A 231 14.05 12.86 -10.31
CA ALA A 231 14.88 13.62 -11.24
C ALA A 231 15.54 14.80 -10.53
N ALA A 232 14.86 15.45 -9.58
CA ALA A 232 15.36 16.59 -8.82
C ALA A 232 16.50 16.25 -7.83
N VAL A 233 16.67 14.98 -7.46
CA VAL A 233 17.79 14.55 -6.60
C VAL A 233 19.13 14.80 -7.30
N ALA A 234 20.05 15.50 -6.63
CA ALA A 234 21.31 15.99 -7.21
C ALA A 234 22.43 14.93 -7.23
N VAL A 235 22.13 13.73 -7.75
CA VAL A 235 23.11 12.65 -7.95
C VAL A 235 23.12 12.20 -9.41
N ALA A 236 24.22 11.57 -9.83
CA ALA A 236 24.35 11.05 -11.19
C ALA A 236 23.26 10.02 -11.53
N GLU A 237 22.81 9.99 -12.78
CA GLU A 237 21.68 9.18 -13.24
C GLU A 237 21.89 7.66 -13.04
N ASP A 238 23.11 7.19 -13.11
CA ASP A 238 23.48 5.80 -12.86
C ASP A 238 23.17 5.37 -11.41
N ARG A 239 23.30 6.27 -10.43
CA ARG A 239 22.94 6.05 -9.02
C ARG A 239 21.43 5.98 -8.78
N LYS A 240 20.61 6.56 -9.65
CA LYS A 240 19.15 6.51 -9.60
C LYS A 240 18.58 5.24 -10.23
N LYS A 241 19.42 4.46 -10.94
CA LYS A 241 18.99 3.33 -11.77
C LYS A 241 18.21 2.28 -10.97
N GLU A 242 18.69 1.95 -9.77
CA GLU A 242 18.04 0.92 -8.96
C GLU A 242 16.65 1.36 -8.47
N LEU A 243 16.47 2.62 -8.09
CA LEU A 243 15.15 3.15 -7.74
C LEU A 243 14.23 3.18 -8.97
N LYS A 244 14.72 3.59 -10.14
CA LYS A 244 13.95 3.54 -11.39
C LYS A 244 13.55 2.11 -11.77
N ASN A 245 14.43 1.12 -11.57
CA ASN A 245 14.13 -0.29 -11.80
C ASN A 245 13.09 -0.81 -10.81
N LEU A 246 13.22 -0.44 -9.52
CA LEU A 246 12.24 -0.79 -8.49
C LEU A 246 10.84 -0.26 -8.84
N VAL A 247 10.75 1.00 -9.26
CA VAL A 247 9.48 1.60 -9.66
C VAL A 247 8.87 0.86 -10.85
N LYS A 248 9.65 0.57 -11.88
CA LYS A 248 9.18 -0.24 -13.00
C LYS A 248 8.65 -1.59 -12.54
N LEU A 249 9.37 -2.27 -11.65
CA LEU A 249 8.94 -3.56 -11.10
C LEU A 249 7.64 -3.45 -10.31
N LEU A 250 7.48 -2.39 -9.51
CA LEU A 250 6.28 -2.15 -8.72
C LEU A 250 5.06 -1.83 -9.61
N MET A 251 5.26 -1.01 -10.65
CA MET A 251 4.18 -0.53 -11.52
C MET A 251 3.81 -1.49 -12.65
N TYR A 252 4.66 -2.48 -12.97
CA TYR A 252 4.42 -3.45 -14.04
C TYR A 252 4.39 -4.90 -13.49
N ARG A 253 3.76 -5.11 -12.35
CA ARG A 253 3.62 -6.42 -11.70
C ARG A 253 2.97 -7.50 -12.59
N GLU A 254 2.29 -7.12 -13.62
CA GLU A 254 1.64 -8.04 -14.56
C GLU A 254 2.63 -8.92 -15.37
N MET A 255 3.95 -8.64 -15.29
CA MET A 255 4.91 -9.28 -16.22
C MET A 255 6.00 -10.13 -15.56
N SER A 256 6.00 -10.41 -14.25
CA SER A 256 7.16 -11.12 -13.70
C SER A 256 6.92 -12.00 -12.47
N VAL A 257 6.47 -13.22 -12.67
CA VAL A 257 6.67 -14.36 -11.73
C VAL A 257 8.16 -14.78 -11.68
N SER A 258 9.00 -14.28 -12.58
CA SER A 258 10.39 -14.71 -12.76
C SER A 258 11.40 -14.11 -11.76
N TYR A 259 11.04 -13.03 -11.03
CA TYR A 259 12.03 -12.29 -10.24
C TYR A 259 12.21 -12.78 -8.79
N THR A 260 11.24 -13.48 -8.23
CA THR A 260 11.35 -14.07 -6.87
C THR A 260 12.34 -15.23 -6.80
N HIS A 261 12.57 -15.94 -7.91
CA HIS A 261 13.56 -17.01 -8.00
C HIS A 261 15.02 -16.52 -8.11
N LEU A 262 15.24 -15.35 -8.69
CA LEU A 262 16.60 -14.81 -8.87
C LEU A 262 17.20 -14.25 -7.57
N ARG A 263 16.41 -13.64 -6.68
CA ARG A 263 16.91 -13.12 -5.39
C ARG A 263 17.21 -14.19 -4.35
N ALA A 264 16.52 -15.33 -4.38
CA ALA A 264 16.81 -16.43 -3.45
C ALA A 264 18.20 -17.07 -3.71
N HIS A 265 18.69 -16.96 -4.94
CA HIS A 265 20.02 -17.50 -5.31
C HIS A 265 21.18 -16.52 -5.10
N GLU A 266 20.94 -15.21 -5.11
CA GLU A 266 22.03 -14.22 -4.90
C GLU A 266 22.34 -13.97 -3.42
N THR A 267 21.33 -14.01 -2.53
CA THR A 267 21.54 -13.84 -1.09
C THR A 267 22.27 -15.03 -0.42
N LEU A 268 22.30 -16.20 -1.05
CA LEU A 268 23.03 -17.38 -0.54
C LEU A 268 24.50 -17.42 -0.98
N ARG A 269 24.97 -16.49 -1.81
CA ARG A 269 26.39 -16.43 -2.25
C ARG A 269 27.25 -15.43 -1.46
N HIS A 270 26.67 -14.68 -0.51
CA HIS A 270 27.38 -13.69 0.30
C HIS A 270 27.19 -13.88 1.81
N LEU A 271 26.84 -15.09 2.25
CA LEU A 271 27.02 -15.62 3.61
C LEU A 271 28.04 -16.77 3.54
#